data_d9335a241c38c6594b33ef8bb9e1e42f
#
_entry.id   d9335a241c38c6594b33ef8bb9e1e42f
#
_cell.length_a   1.000
_cell.length_b   1.000
_cell.length_c   1.000
_cell.angle_alpha   90.00
_cell.angle_beta   90.00
_cell.angle_gamma   90.00
#
_symmetry.space_group_name_H-M   'P 1'
#
loop_
_entity.id
_entity.type
_entity.pdbx_description
1 polymer ?
#
loop_
_entity_poly.entity_id
_entity_poly.type
_entity_poly.pdbx_seq_one_letter_code
_entity_poly.pdbx_strand_id
1 'polypeptide(L)'
;MMSNKETHKQAFFFTIINYVGILIGIISTLFIYPKNKEMLGIFRYVESLAQILFPIMLLGASQTLIKFGPKLNSNQEKQLFSYSILSIFSIGLILLSLIGLASLLPALSGFKYIYLAFPIGLSLALIDLFKKQSTIIGKIAIPTFFDNIIPKLILPLVFLLVLNQFYTIQESLLFYIISYTLIVVLIGIYLFYYFKPKFEFDFKSLFSKISKKEMYRFSMFAFAGSLGSVFAFRIDSIMIPKFISMEANGTFSIGVTLASALAIPATGIFILYAPIISNYIKNNQISELDLKYKEISKLLFFIGALLYSCIFLGIENLFMLLPTHENLMGSIPVILILGFNVLINMGTGFNGEIITYSKYYKFNLIAIGLLIVLNISLNLLFIKVLKYGIEGVAVASLISMLLFNFSKLLFIYKKFKILPFDNSYIKLILVFVAVLFISYNLPILNSPLLNLIYKTLFCLSLNLLVIYKLKLVYSYNFWFERMLQKLRF
;
A
#
# COMPACT_ATOMS: atom_id res chain seq x y z
N MET A 1 -19.92 22.53 9.01
CA MET A 1 -19.90 21.59 7.87
C MET A 1 -19.26 22.29 6.69
N MET A 2 -18.26 21.65 6.05
CA MET A 2 -17.67 22.18 4.81
C MET A 2 -18.71 22.17 3.69
N SER A 3 -18.62 23.14 2.75
CA SER A 3 -19.45 23.10 1.55
C SER A 3 -19.07 21.90 0.69
N ASN A 4 -20.02 21.29 -0.03
CA ASN A 4 -19.75 20.20 -0.98
C ASN A 4 -18.59 20.55 -1.94
N LYS A 5 -18.49 21.82 -2.35
CA LYS A 5 -17.43 22.33 -3.24
C LYS A 5 -16.03 22.25 -2.64
N GLU A 6 -15.88 22.52 -1.33
CA GLU A 6 -14.60 22.43 -0.63
C GLU A 6 -14.17 20.97 -0.44
N THR A 7 -15.12 20.07 -0.14
CA THR A 7 -14.85 18.62 -0.02
C THR A 7 -14.36 18.04 -1.34
N HIS A 8 -14.99 18.38 -2.47
CA HIS A 8 -14.55 17.97 -3.80
C HIS A 8 -13.18 18.52 -4.16
N LYS A 9 -12.88 19.78 -3.82
CA LYS A 9 -11.57 20.41 -4.03
C LYS A 9 -10.47 19.67 -3.25
N GLN A 10 -10.70 19.34 -1.97
CA GLN A 10 -9.76 18.59 -1.13
C GLN A 10 -9.50 17.17 -1.69
N ALA A 11 -10.55 16.47 -2.13
CA ALA A 11 -10.42 15.14 -2.73
C ALA A 11 -9.64 15.17 -4.05
N PHE A 12 -9.85 16.18 -4.89
CA PHE A 12 -9.11 16.36 -6.14
C PHE A 12 -7.63 16.61 -5.91
N PHE A 13 -7.26 17.54 -5.01
CA PHE A 13 -5.87 17.78 -4.65
C PHE A 13 -5.21 16.56 -4.02
N PHE A 14 -5.90 15.85 -3.13
CA PHE A 14 -5.44 14.60 -2.55
C PHE A 14 -5.04 13.58 -3.64
N THR A 15 -5.89 13.43 -4.66
CA THR A 15 -5.65 12.51 -5.77
C THR A 15 -4.42 12.91 -6.58
N ILE A 16 -4.31 14.19 -6.99
CA ILE A 16 -3.15 14.69 -7.74
C ILE A 16 -1.85 14.48 -6.97
N ILE A 17 -1.82 14.83 -5.68
CA ILE A 17 -0.64 14.68 -4.82
C ILE A 17 -0.18 13.21 -4.79
N ASN A 18 -1.11 12.27 -4.68
CA ASN A 18 -0.78 10.85 -4.69
C ASN A 18 -0.17 10.40 -6.02
N TYR A 19 -0.74 10.81 -7.17
CA TYR A 19 -0.21 10.46 -8.49
C TYR A 19 1.18 11.06 -8.73
N VAL A 20 1.38 12.34 -8.40
CA VAL A 20 2.70 12.99 -8.51
C VAL A 20 3.74 12.24 -7.66
N GLY A 21 3.39 11.90 -6.42
CA GLY A 21 4.29 11.14 -5.56
C GLY A 21 4.64 9.75 -6.12
N ILE A 22 3.69 9.06 -6.77
CA ILE A 22 3.94 7.77 -7.41
C ILE A 22 4.89 7.93 -8.60
N LEU A 23 4.69 8.94 -9.44
CA LEU A 23 5.57 9.22 -10.57
C LEU A 23 7.01 9.50 -10.14
N ILE A 24 7.21 10.32 -9.10
CA ILE A 24 8.53 10.57 -8.52
C ILE A 24 9.16 9.25 -8.04
N GLY A 25 8.39 8.41 -7.36
CA GLY A 25 8.85 7.09 -6.89
C GLY A 25 9.28 6.17 -8.03
N ILE A 26 8.52 6.08 -9.13
CA ILE A 26 8.85 5.26 -10.30
C ILE A 26 10.12 5.79 -10.99
N ILE A 27 10.21 7.10 -11.25
CA ILE A 27 11.38 7.71 -11.89
C ILE A 27 12.65 7.46 -11.04
N SER A 28 12.55 7.67 -9.73
CA SER A 28 13.69 7.41 -8.83
C SER A 28 14.09 5.93 -8.81
N THR A 29 13.10 5.02 -8.89
CA THR A 29 13.33 3.57 -8.92
C THR A 29 13.99 3.11 -10.22
N LEU A 30 13.74 3.78 -11.34
CA LEU A 30 14.36 3.44 -12.63
C LEU A 30 15.73 4.06 -12.82
N PHE A 31 15.98 5.29 -12.36
CA PHE A 31 17.16 6.05 -12.71
C PHE A 31 18.17 6.28 -11.57
N ILE A 32 17.72 6.29 -10.31
CA ILE A 32 18.54 6.70 -9.17
C ILE A 32 18.89 5.50 -8.29
N TYR A 33 17.88 4.79 -7.76
CA TYR A 33 18.09 3.74 -6.77
C TYR A 33 18.90 2.54 -7.24
N PRO A 34 18.84 2.11 -8.52
CA PRO A 34 19.64 0.99 -8.99
C PRO A 34 21.14 1.23 -8.92
N LYS A 35 21.58 2.49 -8.90
CA LYS A 35 23.01 2.85 -8.81
C LYS A 35 23.67 2.45 -7.49
N ASN A 36 22.85 2.26 -6.42
CA ASN A 36 23.34 1.75 -5.13
C ASN A 36 22.25 0.92 -4.44
N LYS A 37 22.12 -0.35 -4.82
CA LYS A 37 21.10 -1.28 -4.30
C LYS A 37 21.28 -1.57 -2.81
N GLU A 38 22.51 -1.63 -2.32
CA GLU A 38 22.79 -1.85 -0.90
C GLU A 38 22.24 -0.69 -0.05
N MET A 39 22.52 0.54 -0.44
CA MET A 39 21.97 1.73 0.20
C MET A 39 20.43 1.69 0.21
N LEU A 40 19.80 1.38 -0.94
CA LEU A 40 18.35 1.23 -1.00
C LEU A 40 17.84 0.18 -0.03
N GLY A 41 18.51 -0.97 0.04
CA GLY A 41 18.18 -2.06 0.95
C GLY A 41 18.23 -1.64 2.42
N ILE A 42 19.24 -0.86 2.81
CA ILE A 42 19.37 -0.33 4.17
C ILE A 42 18.21 0.62 4.49
N PHE A 43 17.91 1.59 3.61
CA PHE A 43 16.80 2.52 3.82
C PHE A 43 15.45 1.80 3.93
N ARG A 44 15.19 0.84 3.05
CA ARG A 44 13.95 0.03 3.07
C ARG A 44 13.85 -0.86 4.30
N TYR A 45 14.96 -1.37 4.80
CA TYR A 45 15.00 -2.11 6.06
C TYR A 45 14.65 -1.21 7.25
N VAL A 46 15.28 -0.05 7.35
CA VAL A 46 14.99 0.94 8.41
C VAL A 46 13.53 1.40 8.35
N GLU A 47 13.02 1.71 7.16
CA GLU A 47 11.61 2.05 6.96
C GLU A 47 10.67 0.92 7.39
N SER A 48 10.99 -0.33 7.06
CA SER A 48 10.15 -1.48 7.42
C SER A 48 10.11 -1.71 8.92
N LEU A 49 11.25 -1.56 9.62
CA LEU A 49 11.28 -1.57 11.08
C LEU A 49 10.47 -0.41 11.68
N ALA A 50 10.61 0.80 11.14
CA ALA A 50 9.85 1.96 11.59
C ALA A 50 8.34 1.77 11.41
N GLN A 51 7.94 1.17 10.28
CA GLN A 51 6.52 0.88 10.01
C GLN A 51 5.95 -0.21 10.92
N ILE A 52 6.75 -1.10 11.49
CA ILE A 52 6.30 -2.03 12.54
C ILE A 52 6.19 -1.31 13.89
N LEU A 53 7.12 -0.43 14.22
CA LEU A 53 7.10 0.31 15.48
C LEU A 53 5.94 1.30 15.55
N PHE A 54 5.59 1.95 14.43
CA PHE A 54 4.57 3.01 14.42
C PHE A 54 3.18 2.56 14.90
N PRO A 55 2.57 1.44 14.47
CA PRO A 55 1.27 1.02 15.00
C PRO A 55 1.34 0.60 16.47
N ILE A 56 2.50 0.13 16.96
CA ILE A 56 2.69 -0.18 18.38
C ILE A 56 2.65 1.11 19.20
N MET A 57 3.36 2.16 18.77
CA MET A 57 3.34 3.48 19.43
C MET A 57 1.96 4.13 19.36
N LEU A 58 1.27 3.99 18.23
CA LEU A 58 -0.05 4.57 18.00
C LEU A 58 -1.16 3.88 18.80
N LEU A 59 -1.06 2.57 19.03
CA LEU A 59 -2.00 1.72 19.79
C LEU A 59 -3.48 1.97 19.41
N GLY A 60 -3.76 2.22 18.13
CA GLY A 60 -5.10 2.49 17.61
C GLY A 60 -5.67 3.89 17.92
N ALA A 61 -4.85 4.83 18.41
CA ALA A 61 -5.29 6.17 18.78
C ALA A 61 -5.93 6.94 17.61
N SER A 62 -5.36 6.85 16.41
CA SER A 62 -5.89 7.52 15.21
C SER A 62 -7.31 7.07 14.85
N GLN A 63 -7.57 5.77 14.90
CA GLN A 63 -8.90 5.21 14.64
C GLN A 63 -9.89 5.59 15.75
N THR A 64 -9.40 5.72 16.98
CA THR A 64 -10.17 6.18 18.13
C THR A 64 -10.63 7.62 17.94
N LEU A 65 -9.77 8.51 17.43
CA LEU A 65 -10.15 9.88 17.06
C LEU A 65 -11.28 9.89 16.03
N ILE A 66 -11.17 9.11 14.96
CA ILE A 66 -12.19 9.04 13.89
C ILE A 66 -13.54 8.52 14.43
N LYS A 67 -13.53 7.49 15.31
CA LYS A 67 -14.76 6.88 15.82
C LYS A 67 -15.47 7.73 16.85
N PHE A 68 -14.72 8.29 17.78
CA PHE A 68 -15.29 8.97 18.94
C PHE A 68 -15.29 10.50 18.80
N GLY A 69 -14.35 11.09 18.06
CA GLY A 69 -14.24 12.54 17.86
C GLY A 69 -15.56 13.21 17.47
N PRO A 70 -16.29 12.73 16.44
CA PRO A 70 -17.55 13.34 16.01
C PRO A 70 -18.68 13.31 17.05
N LYS A 71 -18.54 12.52 18.14
CA LYS A 71 -19.53 12.40 19.23
C LYS A 71 -19.24 13.34 20.40
N LEU A 72 -18.10 14.03 20.37
CA LEU A 72 -17.58 14.87 21.45
C LEU A 72 -17.85 16.35 21.15
N ASN A 73 -17.91 17.15 22.22
CA ASN A 73 -17.83 18.60 22.06
C ASN A 73 -16.38 19.05 21.81
N SER A 74 -16.17 20.29 21.39
CA SER A 74 -14.86 20.82 21.00
C SER A 74 -13.78 20.67 22.12
N ASN A 75 -14.15 20.81 23.37
CA ASN A 75 -13.20 20.66 24.48
C ASN A 75 -12.82 19.20 24.73
N GLN A 76 -13.79 18.30 24.70
CA GLN A 76 -13.56 16.86 24.83
C GLN A 76 -12.78 16.28 23.65
N GLU A 77 -13.00 16.80 22.43
CA GLU A 77 -12.21 16.44 21.25
C GLU A 77 -10.73 16.81 21.43
N LYS A 78 -10.45 18.03 21.95
CA LYS A 78 -9.09 18.46 22.29
C LYS A 78 -8.47 17.59 23.39
N GLN A 79 -9.25 17.19 24.40
CA GLN A 79 -8.79 16.27 25.44
C GLN A 79 -8.46 14.88 24.87
N LEU A 80 -9.30 14.34 23.96
CA LEU A 80 -9.03 13.05 23.29
C LEU A 80 -7.74 13.11 22.46
N PHE A 81 -7.53 14.22 21.73
CA PHE A 81 -6.30 14.44 20.95
C PHE A 81 -5.06 14.51 21.86
N SER A 82 -5.12 15.27 22.95
CA SER A 82 -4.03 15.38 23.95
C SER A 82 -3.74 14.04 24.61
N TYR A 83 -4.77 13.29 25.01
CA TYR A 83 -4.64 11.92 25.51
C TYR A 83 -3.93 11.01 24.52
N SER A 84 -4.27 11.11 23.23
CA SER A 84 -3.66 10.31 22.16
C SER A 84 -2.16 10.64 21.99
N ILE A 85 -1.78 11.92 22.02
CA ILE A 85 -0.36 12.34 21.97
C ILE A 85 0.40 11.79 23.18
N LEU A 86 -0.13 11.98 24.39
CA LEU A 86 0.50 11.48 25.61
C LEU A 86 0.68 9.96 25.59
N SER A 87 -0.33 9.24 25.09
CA SER A 87 -0.24 7.78 24.91
C SER A 87 0.89 7.40 23.96
N ILE A 88 1.05 8.07 22.80
CA ILE A 88 2.12 7.81 21.85
C ILE A 88 3.50 8.02 22.50
N PHE A 89 3.70 9.13 23.18
CA PHE A 89 4.98 9.41 23.85
C PHE A 89 5.26 8.43 25.00
N SER A 90 4.26 8.08 25.81
CA SER A 90 4.41 7.12 26.91
C SER A 90 4.80 5.73 26.39
N ILE A 91 4.10 5.24 25.35
CA ILE A 91 4.42 3.95 24.72
C ILE A 91 5.77 4.03 24.01
N GLY A 92 6.08 5.15 23.37
CA GLY A 92 7.38 5.41 22.75
C GLY A 92 8.53 5.32 23.75
N LEU A 93 8.39 5.92 24.93
CA LEU A 93 9.39 5.83 26.00
C LEU A 93 9.57 4.40 26.51
N ILE A 94 8.46 3.67 26.70
CA ILE A 94 8.52 2.26 27.10
C ILE A 94 9.26 1.43 26.04
N LEU A 95 8.94 1.62 24.75
CA LEU A 95 9.61 0.92 23.65
C LEU A 95 11.09 1.28 23.57
N LEU A 96 11.45 2.55 23.74
CA LEU A 96 12.84 2.99 23.74
C LEU A 96 13.62 2.33 24.88
N SER A 97 13.02 2.26 26.08
CA SER A 97 13.61 1.59 27.23
C SER A 97 13.78 0.07 26.97
N LEU A 98 12.79 -0.58 26.36
CA LEU A 98 12.89 -2.00 26.00
C LEU A 98 13.95 -2.25 24.92
N ILE A 99 14.07 -1.39 23.92
CA ILE A 99 15.13 -1.44 22.89
C ILE A 99 16.50 -1.27 23.57
N GLY A 100 16.63 -0.30 24.47
CA GLY A 100 17.85 -0.07 25.24
C GLY A 100 18.26 -1.27 26.09
N LEU A 101 17.32 -1.89 26.81
CA LEU A 101 17.57 -3.11 27.57
C LEU A 101 17.93 -4.30 26.67
N ALA A 102 17.23 -4.44 25.54
CA ALA A 102 17.51 -5.50 24.58
C ALA A 102 18.92 -5.41 23.96
N SER A 103 19.46 -4.20 23.80
CA SER A 103 20.83 -4.00 23.27
C SER A 103 21.93 -4.48 24.22
N LEU A 104 21.63 -4.64 25.50
CA LEU A 104 22.56 -5.22 26.47
C LEU A 104 22.71 -6.75 26.30
N LEU A 105 21.80 -7.37 25.55
CA LEU A 105 21.85 -8.81 25.28
C LEU A 105 22.67 -9.09 24.01
N PRO A 106 23.80 -9.84 24.08
CA PRO A 106 24.66 -10.11 22.93
C PRO A 106 23.92 -10.75 21.75
N ALA A 107 22.90 -11.57 22.00
CA ALA A 107 22.08 -12.23 20.99
C ALA A 107 21.26 -11.24 20.15
N LEU A 108 21.04 -10.01 20.62
CA LEU A 108 20.23 -8.95 19.97
C LEU A 108 21.07 -7.80 19.42
N SER A 109 22.41 -7.86 19.53
CA SER A 109 23.34 -6.84 19.01
C SER A 109 23.23 -6.59 17.50
N GLY A 110 22.66 -7.52 16.73
CA GLY A 110 22.41 -7.40 15.29
C GLY A 110 21.29 -6.40 14.91
N PHE A 111 20.52 -5.89 15.88
CA PHE A 111 19.42 -4.94 15.61
C PHE A 111 19.83 -3.46 15.65
N LYS A 112 21.08 -3.13 15.29
CA LYS A 112 21.58 -1.73 15.31
C LYS A 112 20.68 -0.72 14.58
N TYR A 113 20.02 -1.13 13.50
CA TYR A 113 19.13 -0.26 12.72
C TYR A 113 17.80 0.07 13.41
N ILE A 114 17.44 -0.62 14.50
CA ILE A 114 16.20 -0.34 15.23
C ILE A 114 16.24 1.04 15.91
N TYR A 115 17.45 1.50 16.33
CA TYR A 115 17.65 2.84 16.88
C TYR A 115 17.40 3.94 15.85
N LEU A 116 17.77 3.69 14.60
CA LEU A 116 17.50 4.61 13.49
C LEU A 116 16.03 4.55 13.04
N ALA A 117 15.39 3.38 13.16
CA ALA A 117 13.98 3.19 12.85
C ALA A 117 13.04 3.82 13.89
N PHE A 118 13.46 3.90 15.17
CA PHE A 118 12.64 4.41 16.26
C PHE A 118 12.14 5.86 16.03
N PRO A 119 12.99 6.86 15.75
CA PRO A 119 12.53 8.24 15.51
C PRO A 119 11.64 8.35 14.26
N ILE A 120 11.89 7.56 13.21
CA ILE A 120 10.99 7.49 12.05
C ILE A 120 9.63 6.90 12.44
N GLY A 121 9.61 5.81 13.23
CA GLY A 121 8.39 5.20 13.72
C GLY A 121 7.54 6.13 14.58
N LEU A 122 8.18 6.89 15.46
CA LEU A 122 7.53 7.92 16.28
C LEU A 122 6.97 9.04 15.41
N SER A 123 7.75 9.51 14.41
CA SER A 123 7.29 10.51 13.46
C SER A 123 6.09 10.01 12.66
N LEU A 124 6.10 8.77 12.16
CA LEU A 124 4.96 8.17 11.45
C LEU A 124 3.70 8.09 12.33
N ALA A 125 3.85 7.76 13.63
CA ALA A 125 2.72 7.71 14.57
C ALA A 125 2.09 9.10 14.76
N LEU A 126 2.90 10.14 14.91
CA LEU A 126 2.45 11.52 15.03
C LEU A 126 1.84 12.04 13.71
N ILE A 127 2.47 11.76 12.59
CA ILE A 127 1.96 12.11 11.24
C ILE A 127 0.57 11.49 11.03
N ASP A 128 0.39 10.20 11.32
CA ASP A 128 -0.92 9.54 11.15
C ASP A 128 -1.97 10.14 12.09
N LEU A 129 -1.64 10.39 13.36
CA LEU A 129 -2.54 11.04 14.30
C LEU A 129 -2.97 12.44 13.81
N PHE A 130 -2.01 13.27 13.37
CA PHE A 130 -2.28 14.62 12.90
C PHE A 130 -3.09 14.64 11.60
N LYS A 131 -2.82 13.70 10.68
CA LYS A 131 -3.62 13.53 9.46
C LYS A 131 -5.06 13.14 9.76
N LYS A 132 -5.29 12.23 10.72
CA LYS A 132 -6.64 11.84 11.11
C LYS A 132 -7.39 13.00 11.76
N GLN A 133 -6.76 13.78 12.62
CA GLN A 133 -7.36 14.99 13.17
C GLN A 133 -7.65 16.02 12.07
N SER A 134 -6.72 16.20 11.13
CA SER A 134 -6.93 17.07 9.96
C SER A 134 -8.10 16.60 9.07
N THR A 135 -8.33 15.29 9.00
CA THR A 135 -9.49 14.73 8.28
C THR A 135 -10.80 15.11 8.99
N ILE A 136 -10.86 15.02 10.32
CA ILE A 136 -12.05 15.37 11.11
C ILE A 136 -12.42 16.84 10.90
N ILE A 137 -11.43 17.74 10.88
CA ILE A 137 -11.68 19.17 10.62
C ILE A 137 -11.76 19.54 9.13
N GLY A 138 -11.69 18.55 8.22
CA GLY A 138 -11.81 18.75 6.77
C GLY A 138 -10.59 19.42 6.08
N LYS A 139 -9.39 19.34 6.66
CA LYS A 139 -8.17 19.99 6.18
C LYS A 139 -7.05 19.00 5.82
N ILE A 140 -7.38 17.93 5.09
CA ILE A 140 -6.45 16.80 4.85
C ILE A 140 -5.42 17.04 3.74
N ALA A 141 -5.68 17.92 2.76
CA ALA A 141 -4.85 18.03 1.55
C ALA A 141 -3.40 18.42 1.87
N ILE A 142 -3.18 19.44 2.71
CA ILE A 142 -1.83 19.92 3.07
C ILE A 142 -1.03 18.88 3.88
N PRO A 143 -1.58 18.25 4.94
CA PRO A 143 -0.92 17.14 5.61
C PRO A 143 -0.55 15.98 4.68
N THR A 144 -1.42 15.65 3.72
CA THR A 144 -1.14 14.61 2.72
C THR A 144 -0.02 15.02 1.76
N PHE A 145 0.05 16.31 1.38
CA PHE A 145 1.15 16.81 0.56
C PHE A 145 2.50 16.60 1.26
N PHE A 146 2.63 17.01 2.51
CA PHE A 146 3.89 16.86 3.25
C PHE A 146 4.27 15.38 3.42
N ASP A 147 3.33 14.53 3.82
CA ASP A 147 3.57 13.11 4.07
C ASP A 147 3.89 12.30 2.79
N ASN A 148 3.25 12.63 1.66
CA ASN A 148 3.45 11.88 0.42
C ASN A 148 4.57 12.39 -0.47
N ILE A 149 4.82 13.70 -0.50
CA ILE A 149 5.77 14.29 -1.45
C ILE A 149 7.16 14.41 -0.84
N ILE A 150 7.27 14.88 0.42
CA ILE A 150 8.58 15.14 1.02
C ILE A 150 9.46 13.88 1.07
N PRO A 151 9.01 12.70 1.58
CA PRO A 151 9.86 11.51 1.62
C PRO A 151 10.29 11.05 0.23
N LYS A 152 9.42 11.22 -0.78
CA LYS A 152 9.69 10.81 -2.17
C LYS A 152 10.62 11.76 -2.90
N LEU A 153 10.79 12.99 -2.44
CA LEU A 153 11.81 13.93 -2.92
C LEU A 153 13.12 13.79 -2.16
N ILE A 154 13.06 13.61 -0.84
CA ILE A 154 14.24 13.55 0.00
C ILE A 154 15.04 12.28 -0.25
N LEU A 155 14.40 11.13 -0.37
CA LEU A 155 15.12 9.87 -0.58
C LEU A 155 15.99 9.90 -1.86
N PRO A 156 15.48 10.26 -3.07
CA PRO A 156 16.36 10.39 -4.23
C PRO A 156 17.40 11.50 -4.10
N LEU A 157 17.07 12.62 -3.41
CA LEU A 157 18.05 13.66 -3.13
C LEU A 157 19.23 13.14 -2.31
N VAL A 158 18.94 12.44 -1.22
CA VAL A 158 19.92 11.79 -0.35
C VAL A 158 20.78 10.79 -1.13
N PHE A 159 20.17 10.02 -2.04
CA PHE A 159 20.91 9.14 -2.94
C PHE A 159 21.89 9.90 -3.84
N LEU A 160 21.44 10.99 -4.45
CA LEU A 160 22.31 11.81 -5.29
C LEU A 160 23.49 12.41 -4.50
N LEU A 161 23.28 12.82 -3.25
CA LEU A 161 24.32 13.35 -2.38
C LEU A 161 25.37 12.27 -2.03
N VAL A 162 24.95 11.02 -1.78
CA VAL A 162 25.88 9.92 -1.53
C VAL A 162 26.61 9.49 -2.83
N LEU A 163 25.91 9.41 -3.96
CA LEU A 163 26.52 9.04 -5.25
C LEU A 163 27.59 10.05 -5.70
N ASN A 164 27.43 11.33 -5.34
CA ASN A 164 28.42 12.37 -5.59
C ASN A 164 29.43 12.55 -4.43
N GLN A 165 29.47 11.62 -3.48
CA GLN A 165 30.43 11.58 -2.37
C GLN A 165 30.36 12.79 -1.39
N PHE A 166 29.26 13.54 -1.37
CA PHE A 166 29.07 14.63 -0.40
C PHE A 166 28.76 14.11 1.00
N TYR A 167 28.11 12.94 1.10
CA TYR A 167 27.74 12.30 2.37
C TYR A 167 28.00 10.80 2.34
N THR A 168 28.26 10.25 3.52
CA THR A 168 28.26 8.80 3.77
C THR A 168 26.85 8.26 3.88
N ILE A 169 26.67 6.93 3.79
CA ILE A 169 25.35 6.29 4.00
C ILE A 169 24.82 6.56 5.41
N GLN A 170 25.70 6.64 6.42
CA GLN A 170 25.27 6.91 7.80
C GLN A 170 24.75 8.34 7.99
N GLU A 171 25.45 9.34 7.48
CA GLU A 171 25.02 10.74 7.50
C GLU A 171 23.70 10.93 6.73
N SER A 172 23.55 10.24 5.61
CA SER A 172 22.33 10.30 4.82
C SER A 172 21.13 9.66 5.50
N LEU A 173 21.31 8.61 6.31
CA LEU A 173 20.26 8.07 7.17
C LEU A 173 19.83 9.08 8.24
N LEU A 174 20.76 9.82 8.86
CA LEU A 174 20.43 10.88 9.82
C LEU A 174 19.64 12.00 9.15
N PHE A 175 20.06 12.43 7.95
CA PHE A 175 19.32 13.43 7.17
C PHE A 175 17.89 12.97 6.85
N TYR A 176 17.73 11.69 6.52
CA TYR A 176 16.42 11.09 6.27
C TYR A 176 15.55 11.08 7.53
N ILE A 177 16.10 10.75 8.70
CA ILE A 177 15.40 10.81 9.99
C ILE A 177 14.93 12.24 10.29
N ILE A 178 15.83 13.23 10.11
CA ILE A 178 15.52 14.65 10.32
C ILE A 178 14.37 15.09 9.42
N SER A 179 14.30 14.57 8.18
CA SER A 179 13.21 14.91 7.27
C SER A 179 11.83 14.44 7.75
N TYR A 180 11.73 13.27 8.38
CA TYR A 180 10.48 12.82 9.00
C TYR A 180 10.07 13.68 10.19
N THR A 181 11.04 14.10 11.01
CA THR A 181 10.79 15.03 12.10
C THR A 181 10.31 16.39 11.56
N LEU A 182 10.91 16.88 10.48
CA LEU A 182 10.46 18.11 9.80
C LEU A 182 9.00 17.98 9.30
N ILE A 183 8.62 16.84 8.74
CA ILE A 183 7.23 16.57 8.30
C ILE A 183 6.27 16.67 9.49
N VAL A 184 6.61 16.09 10.65
CA VAL A 184 5.81 16.20 11.89
C VAL A 184 5.61 17.66 12.27
N VAL A 185 6.68 18.46 12.26
CA VAL A 185 6.64 19.90 12.61
C VAL A 185 5.75 20.65 11.62
N LEU A 186 5.93 20.47 10.32
CA LEU A 186 5.14 21.16 9.28
C LEU A 186 3.65 20.83 9.38
N ILE A 187 3.32 19.54 9.54
CA ILE A 187 1.92 19.10 9.71
C ILE A 187 1.37 19.61 11.05
N GLY A 188 2.19 19.59 12.10
CA GLY A 188 1.83 20.08 13.43
C GLY A 188 1.50 21.56 13.42
N ILE A 189 2.35 22.42 12.83
CA ILE A 189 2.11 23.86 12.67
C ILE A 189 0.79 24.10 11.93
N TYR A 190 0.60 23.39 10.81
CA TYR A 190 -0.63 23.53 10.03
C TYR A 190 -1.88 23.12 10.82
N LEU A 191 -1.85 21.95 11.47
CA LEU A 191 -2.96 21.45 12.26
C LEU A 191 -3.26 22.37 13.45
N PHE A 192 -2.24 22.79 14.19
CA PHE A 192 -2.41 23.60 15.40
C PHE A 192 -2.94 25.01 15.10
N TYR A 193 -2.65 25.54 13.93
CA TYR A 193 -3.24 26.78 13.47
C TYR A 193 -4.78 26.71 13.38
N TYR A 194 -5.32 25.60 12.85
CA TYR A 194 -6.77 25.41 12.68
C TYR A 194 -7.46 24.79 13.88
N PHE A 195 -6.83 23.80 14.53
CA PHE A 195 -7.43 23.01 15.60
C PHE A 195 -7.23 23.64 16.99
N LYS A 196 -6.14 24.37 17.20
CA LYS A 196 -5.75 25.00 18.47
C LYS A 196 -5.89 24.02 19.67
N PRO A 197 -5.08 22.95 19.71
CA PRO A 197 -5.16 21.97 20.79
C PRO A 197 -4.91 22.63 22.14
N LYS A 198 -5.52 22.08 23.19
CA LYS A 198 -5.20 22.41 24.58
C LYS A 198 -4.57 21.18 25.21
N PHE A 199 -3.35 21.30 25.70
CA PHE A 199 -2.68 20.22 26.40
C PHE A 199 -3.10 20.24 27.86
N GLU A 200 -4.22 19.57 28.16
CA GLU A 200 -4.75 19.36 29.49
C GLU A 200 -4.46 17.93 29.95
N PHE A 201 -4.13 17.76 31.24
CA PHE A 201 -3.89 16.45 31.84
C PHE A 201 -5.12 15.93 32.60
N ASP A 202 -6.18 16.72 32.73
CA ASP A 202 -7.46 16.27 33.31
C ASP A 202 -8.40 15.76 32.19
N PHE A 203 -8.61 14.45 32.19
CA PHE A 203 -9.46 13.75 31.21
C PHE A 203 -10.82 13.34 31.79
N LYS A 204 -11.22 13.87 32.97
CA LYS A 204 -12.50 13.50 33.60
C LYS A 204 -13.69 13.80 32.70
N SER A 205 -13.72 14.96 32.06
CA SER A 205 -14.78 15.36 31.14
C SER A 205 -14.85 14.46 29.90
N LEU A 206 -13.74 14.00 29.38
CA LEU A 206 -13.68 13.03 28.28
C LEU A 206 -14.30 11.70 28.70
N PHE A 207 -13.87 11.15 29.82
CA PHE A 207 -14.30 9.83 30.31
C PHE A 207 -15.69 9.82 30.97
N SER A 208 -16.29 10.97 31.23
CA SER A 208 -17.73 11.05 31.57
C SER A 208 -18.61 10.78 30.34
N LYS A 209 -18.11 11.06 29.11
CA LYS A 209 -18.87 10.88 27.88
C LYS A 209 -18.55 9.55 27.16
N ILE A 210 -17.31 9.09 27.24
CA ILE A 210 -16.85 7.84 26.62
C ILE A 210 -16.36 6.88 27.69
N SER A 211 -16.86 5.65 27.67
CA SER A 211 -16.36 4.60 28.58
C SER A 211 -14.90 4.26 28.23
N LYS A 212 -14.01 4.32 29.24
CA LYS A 212 -12.61 3.88 29.09
C LYS A 212 -12.51 2.46 28.53
N LYS A 213 -13.37 1.56 29.00
CA LYS A 213 -13.42 0.15 28.57
C LYS A 213 -13.78 0.03 27.09
N GLU A 214 -14.76 0.80 26.61
CA GLU A 214 -15.15 0.79 25.18
C GLU A 214 -14.05 1.36 24.31
N MET A 215 -13.45 2.48 24.71
CA MET A 215 -12.34 3.11 24.00
C MET A 215 -11.14 2.16 23.90
N TYR A 216 -10.70 1.57 25.01
CA TYR A 216 -9.59 0.62 25.02
C TYR A 216 -9.85 -0.61 24.17
N ARG A 217 -11.02 -1.23 24.28
CA ARG A 217 -11.41 -2.39 23.47
C ARG A 217 -11.37 -2.07 21.96
N PHE A 218 -11.83 -0.89 21.58
CA PHE A 218 -11.80 -0.46 20.20
C PHE A 218 -10.36 -0.17 19.73
N SER A 219 -9.56 0.53 20.54
CA SER A 219 -8.14 0.81 20.26
C SER A 219 -7.36 -0.49 20.03
N MET A 220 -7.51 -1.49 20.89
CA MET A 220 -6.86 -2.79 20.76
C MET A 220 -7.26 -3.52 19.48
N PHE A 221 -8.55 -3.47 19.12
CA PHE A 221 -9.01 -4.04 17.86
C PHE A 221 -8.39 -3.33 16.64
N ALA A 222 -8.39 -2.01 16.64
CA ALA A 222 -7.79 -1.19 15.58
C ALA A 222 -6.27 -1.40 15.49
N PHE A 223 -5.59 -1.47 16.63
CA PHE A 223 -4.16 -1.80 16.73
C PHE A 223 -3.85 -3.15 16.10
N ALA A 224 -4.57 -4.22 16.47
CA ALA A 224 -4.36 -5.56 15.93
C ALA A 224 -4.52 -5.59 14.41
N GLY A 225 -5.52 -4.87 13.87
CA GLY A 225 -5.71 -4.74 12.42
C GLY A 225 -4.58 -3.99 11.73
N SER A 226 -4.14 -2.87 12.30
CA SER A 226 -3.06 -2.04 11.75
C SER A 226 -1.72 -2.79 11.79
N LEU A 227 -1.34 -3.31 12.95
CA LEU A 227 -0.10 -4.07 13.13
C LEU A 227 -0.06 -5.30 12.22
N GLY A 228 -1.16 -6.06 12.17
CA GLY A 228 -1.26 -7.23 11.32
C GLY A 228 -1.06 -6.91 9.85
N SER A 229 -1.71 -5.86 9.36
CA SER A 229 -1.56 -5.42 7.97
C SER A 229 -0.13 -5.00 7.64
N VAL A 230 0.51 -4.22 8.53
CA VAL A 230 1.90 -3.78 8.33
C VAL A 230 2.85 -4.98 8.31
N PHE A 231 2.70 -5.91 9.25
CA PHE A 231 3.52 -7.13 9.27
C PHE A 231 3.38 -7.92 7.98
N ALA A 232 2.15 -8.14 7.50
CA ALA A 232 1.88 -8.91 6.29
C ALA A 232 2.58 -8.35 5.04
N PHE A 233 2.75 -7.02 4.95
CA PHE A 233 3.34 -6.37 3.79
C PHE A 233 4.81 -5.93 3.95
N ARG A 234 5.38 -6.00 5.18
CA ARG A 234 6.74 -5.52 5.44
C ARG A 234 7.70 -6.59 5.91
N ILE A 235 7.20 -7.78 6.25
CA ILE A 235 8.02 -8.87 6.77
C ILE A 235 9.12 -9.31 5.78
N ASP A 236 8.84 -9.27 4.48
CA ASP A 236 9.80 -9.64 3.44
C ASP A 236 11.04 -8.75 3.51
N SER A 237 10.85 -7.42 3.59
CA SER A 237 11.95 -6.44 3.71
C SER A 237 12.72 -6.51 5.04
N ILE A 238 12.24 -7.30 6.01
CA ILE A 238 12.96 -7.59 7.26
C ILE A 238 13.70 -8.93 7.14
N MET A 239 13.09 -9.92 6.50
CA MET A 239 13.68 -11.24 6.38
C MET A 239 14.83 -11.28 5.36
N ILE A 240 14.69 -10.57 4.23
CA ILE A 240 15.73 -10.54 3.18
C ILE A 240 17.07 -10.04 3.73
N PRO A 241 17.17 -8.87 4.41
CA PRO A 241 18.43 -8.41 4.98
C PRO A 241 19.05 -9.37 5.99
N LYS A 242 18.21 -10.04 6.77
CA LYS A 242 18.64 -10.96 7.82
C LYS A 242 19.20 -12.27 7.28
N PHE A 243 18.64 -12.77 6.17
CA PHE A 243 18.92 -14.12 5.68
C PHE A 243 19.62 -14.16 4.32
N ILE A 244 19.64 -13.06 3.59
CA ILE A 244 20.28 -12.94 2.28
C ILE A 244 21.31 -11.80 2.31
N SER A 245 20.90 -10.53 2.01
CA SER A 245 21.77 -9.35 2.08
C SER A 245 20.96 -8.04 1.98
N MET A 246 21.59 -6.90 2.31
CA MET A 246 21.00 -5.56 2.10
C MET A 246 20.84 -5.25 0.61
N GLU A 247 21.79 -5.63 -0.24
CA GLU A 247 21.69 -5.47 -1.69
C GLU A 247 20.52 -6.22 -2.29
N ALA A 248 20.28 -7.48 -1.83
CA ALA A 248 19.14 -8.27 -2.21
C ALA A 248 17.81 -7.59 -1.82
N ASN A 249 17.75 -6.96 -0.64
CA ASN A 249 16.58 -6.17 -0.21
C ASN A 249 16.36 -4.94 -1.10
N GLY A 250 17.43 -4.28 -1.55
CA GLY A 250 17.36 -3.20 -2.52
C GLY A 250 16.76 -3.66 -3.85
N THR A 251 17.29 -4.75 -4.42
CA THR A 251 16.77 -5.36 -5.65
C THR A 251 15.32 -5.78 -5.53
N PHE A 252 14.95 -6.43 -4.42
CA PHE A 252 13.56 -6.80 -4.11
C PHE A 252 12.65 -5.57 -4.01
N SER A 253 13.12 -4.51 -3.36
CA SER A 253 12.36 -3.26 -3.19
C SER A 253 12.09 -2.52 -4.50
N ILE A 254 13.01 -2.59 -5.47
CA ILE A 254 12.78 -2.13 -6.85
C ILE A 254 11.60 -2.92 -7.44
N GLY A 255 11.65 -4.24 -7.35
CA GLY A 255 10.59 -5.12 -7.83
C GLY A 255 9.23 -4.82 -7.20
N VAL A 256 9.16 -4.69 -5.88
CA VAL A 256 7.94 -4.32 -5.13
C VAL A 256 7.39 -2.98 -5.59
N THR A 257 8.25 -1.96 -5.77
CA THR A 257 7.80 -0.61 -6.16
C THR A 257 7.17 -0.61 -7.55
N LEU A 258 7.82 -1.26 -8.52
CA LEU A 258 7.32 -1.33 -9.90
C LEU A 258 6.07 -2.22 -10.02
N ALA A 259 6.04 -3.37 -9.34
CA ALA A 259 4.85 -4.22 -9.30
C ALA A 259 3.65 -3.50 -8.66
N SER A 260 3.85 -2.75 -7.58
CA SER A 260 2.80 -2.01 -6.88
C SER A 260 2.16 -0.91 -7.73
N ALA A 261 2.85 -0.40 -8.74
CA ALA A 261 2.31 0.59 -9.66
C ALA A 261 1.08 0.07 -10.43
N LEU A 262 0.98 -1.25 -10.64
CA LEU A 262 -0.20 -1.88 -11.24
C LEU A 262 -1.49 -1.66 -10.45
N ALA A 263 -1.40 -1.49 -9.12
CA ALA A 263 -2.57 -1.31 -8.26
C ALA A 263 -3.15 0.11 -8.29
N ILE A 264 -2.48 1.08 -8.92
CA ILE A 264 -2.88 2.50 -8.91
C ILE A 264 -4.33 2.70 -9.38
N PRO A 265 -4.75 2.16 -10.55
CA PRO A 265 -6.14 2.33 -11.00
C PRO A 265 -7.16 1.72 -10.04
N ALA A 266 -6.81 0.60 -9.39
CA ALA A 266 -7.69 -0.08 -8.46
C ALA A 266 -7.98 0.77 -7.21
N THR A 267 -7.00 1.51 -6.70
CA THR A 267 -7.18 2.35 -5.50
C THR A 267 -8.25 3.42 -5.71
N GLY A 268 -8.29 4.05 -6.88
CA GLY A 268 -9.32 5.02 -7.25
C GLY A 268 -10.72 4.39 -7.29
N ILE A 269 -10.84 3.20 -7.88
CA ILE A 269 -12.10 2.45 -7.97
C ILE A 269 -12.57 2.04 -6.57
N PHE A 270 -11.70 1.54 -5.71
CA PHE A 270 -12.05 1.16 -4.34
C PHE A 270 -12.58 2.36 -3.52
N ILE A 271 -11.95 3.52 -3.62
CA ILE A 271 -12.41 4.73 -2.91
C ILE A 271 -13.83 5.13 -3.35
N LEU A 272 -14.12 5.05 -4.65
CA LEU A 272 -15.44 5.42 -5.19
C LEU A 272 -16.54 4.42 -4.81
N TYR A 273 -16.23 3.14 -4.80
CA TYR A 273 -17.24 2.09 -4.61
C TYR A 273 -17.39 1.64 -3.14
N ALA A 274 -16.44 1.92 -2.25
CA ALA A 274 -16.52 1.55 -0.84
C ALA A 274 -17.81 2.04 -0.14
N PRO A 275 -18.28 3.31 -0.33
CA PRO A 275 -19.55 3.76 0.24
C PRO A 275 -20.76 3.02 -0.34
N ILE A 276 -20.73 2.68 -1.64
CA ILE A 276 -21.83 1.96 -2.32
C ILE A 276 -21.95 0.54 -1.77
N ILE A 277 -20.82 -0.18 -1.63
CA ILE A 277 -20.77 -1.50 -1.02
C ILE A 277 -21.27 -1.48 0.42
N SER A 278 -20.84 -0.49 1.20
CA SER A 278 -21.31 -0.29 2.57
C SER A 278 -22.84 -0.11 2.63
N ASN A 279 -23.43 0.66 1.70
CA ASN A 279 -24.86 0.90 1.62
C ASN A 279 -25.63 -0.38 1.25
N TYR A 280 -25.19 -1.15 0.26
CA TYR A 280 -25.82 -2.43 -0.10
C TYR A 280 -25.83 -3.42 1.07
N ILE A 281 -24.71 -3.51 1.81
CA ILE A 281 -24.61 -4.39 2.98
C ILE A 281 -25.56 -3.92 4.10
N LYS A 282 -25.59 -2.60 4.38
CA LYS A 282 -26.44 -2.01 5.41
C LYS A 282 -27.93 -2.25 5.13
N ASN A 283 -28.34 -2.15 3.87
CA ASN A 283 -29.73 -2.31 3.43
C ASN A 283 -30.08 -3.76 3.05
N ASN A 284 -29.17 -4.71 3.26
CA ASN A 284 -29.33 -6.13 2.92
C ASN A 284 -29.67 -6.40 1.43
N GLN A 285 -29.15 -5.55 0.54
CA GLN A 285 -29.33 -5.63 -0.93
C GLN A 285 -28.28 -6.56 -1.53
N ILE A 286 -28.40 -7.86 -1.26
CA ILE A 286 -27.38 -8.85 -1.65
C ILE A 286 -27.34 -9.10 -3.15
N SER A 287 -28.48 -9.01 -3.86
CA SER A 287 -28.56 -9.18 -5.32
C SER A 287 -27.82 -8.08 -6.07
N GLU A 288 -28.01 -6.81 -5.67
CA GLU A 288 -27.30 -5.65 -6.23
C GLU A 288 -25.82 -5.68 -5.89
N LEU A 289 -25.48 -6.14 -4.68
CA LEU A 289 -24.09 -6.35 -4.28
C LEU A 289 -23.42 -7.40 -5.17
N ASP A 290 -24.06 -8.54 -5.46
CA ASP A 290 -23.52 -9.61 -6.32
C ASP A 290 -23.25 -9.12 -7.73
N LEU A 291 -24.24 -8.44 -8.34
CA LEU A 291 -24.10 -7.86 -9.68
C LEU A 291 -22.93 -6.87 -9.73
N LYS A 292 -22.85 -5.96 -8.75
CA LYS A 292 -21.80 -4.94 -8.70
C LYS A 292 -20.44 -5.55 -8.39
N TYR A 293 -20.38 -6.57 -7.57
CA TYR A 293 -19.15 -7.28 -7.25
C TYR A 293 -18.55 -7.94 -8.50
N LYS A 294 -19.36 -8.64 -9.29
CA LYS A 294 -18.94 -9.25 -10.57
C LYS A 294 -18.50 -8.20 -11.59
N GLU A 295 -19.26 -7.11 -11.73
CA GLU A 295 -18.96 -6.03 -12.68
C GLU A 295 -17.59 -5.40 -12.38
N ILE A 296 -17.38 -4.98 -11.12
CA ILE A 296 -16.16 -4.27 -10.74
C ILE A 296 -14.95 -5.21 -10.70
N SER A 297 -15.11 -6.43 -10.24
CA SER A 297 -14.02 -7.42 -10.27
C SER A 297 -13.53 -7.69 -11.71
N LYS A 298 -14.47 -7.82 -12.68
CA LYS A 298 -14.12 -7.94 -14.10
C LYS A 298 -13.42 -6.70 -14.64
N LEU A 299 -13.89 -5.50 -14.29
CA LEU A 299 -13.26 -4.26 -14.71
C LEU A 299 -11.84 -4.12 -14.14
N LEU A 300 -11.65 -4.42 -12.86
CA LEU A 300 -10.34 -4.39 -12.20
C LEU A 300 -9.38 -5.42 -12.79
N PHE A 301 -9.86 -6.64 -13.03
CA PHE A 301 -9.07 -7.67 -13.68
C PHE A 301 -8.68 -7.25 -15.11
N PHE A 302 -9.61 -6.71 -15.89
CA PHE A 302 -9.36 -6.21 -17.24
C PHE A 302 -8.25 -5.15 -17.26
N ILE A 303 -8.35 -4.12 -16.42
CA ILE A 303 -7.34 -3.06 -16.32
C ILE A 303 -5.99 -3.64 -15.86
N GLY A 304 -6.02 -4.47 -14.80
CA GLY A 304 -4.81 -5.10 -14.26
C GLY A 304 -4.13 -6.03 -15.26
N ALA A 305 -4.90 -6.83 -16.01
CA ALA A 305 -4.37 -7.75 -17.00
C ALA A 305 -3.78 -7.03 -18.22
N LEU A 306 -4.37 -5.92 -18.68
CA LEU A 306 -3.77 -5.08 -19.72
C LEU A 306 -2.41 -4.54 -19.27
N LEU A 307 -2.33 -3.94 -18.07
CA LEU A 307 -1.09 -3.39 -17.54
C LEU A 307 -0.05 -4.47 -17.28
N TYR A 308 -0.46 -5.60 -16.70
CA TYR A 308 0.43 -6.73 -16.44
C TYR A 308 0.99 -7.32 -17.74
N SER A 309 0.17 -7.45 -18.78
CA SER A 309 0.63 -7.92 -20.10
C SER A 309 1.67 -6.99 -20.71
N CYS A 310 1.51 -5.68 -20.58
CA CYS A 310 2.52 -4.72 -21.02
C CYS A 310 3.83 -4.87 -20.25
N ILE A 311 3.77 -5.07 -18.94
CA ILE A 311 4.96 -5.30 -18.12
C ILE A 311 5.62 -6.63 -18.50
N PHE A 312 4.84 -7.71 -18.62
CA PHE A 312 5.35 -9.04 -18.96
C PHE A 312 6.09 -9.06 -20.30
N LEU A 313 5.57 -8.39 -21.32
CA LEU A 313 6.16 -8.36 -22.66
C LEU A 313 7.26 -7.29 -22.81
N GLY A 314 7.20 -6.23 -22.01
CA GLY A 314 8.00 -5.03 -22.28
C GLY A 314 9.07 -4.71 -21.25
N ILE A 315 9.02 -5.26 -20.02
CA ILE A 315 9.89 -4.82 -18.92
C ILE A 315 11.38 -5.00 -19.22
N GLU A 316 11.77 -6.12 -19.84
CA GLU A 316 13.15 -6.42 -20.20
C GLU A 316 13.64 -5.42 -21.27
N ASN A 317 12.85 -5.23 -22.35
CA ASN A 317 13.17 -4.26 -23.40
C ASN A 317 13.20 -2.82 -22.85
N LEU A 318 12.30 -2.47 -21.92
CA LEU A 318 12.31 -1.17 -21.26
C LEU A 318 13.63 -0.98 -20.47
N PHE A 319 14.05 -1.99 -19.70
CA PHE A 319 15.28 -1.90 -18.93
C PHE A 319 16.51 -1.76 -19.82
N MET A 320 16.58 -2.49 -20.95
CA MET A 320 17.67 -2.36 -21.93
C MET A 320 17.84 -0.94 -22.48
N LEU A 321 16.81 -0.10 -22.45
CA LEU A 321 16.86 1.30 -22.87
C LEU A 321 17.37 2.25 -21.78
N LEU A 322 17.51 1.78 -20.53
CA LEU A 322 17.89 2.62 -19.41
C LEU A 322 19.39 2.53 -19.11
N PRO A 323 20.03 3.63 -18.69
CA PRO A 323 21.45 3.62 -18.31
C PRO A 323 21.75 2.75 -17.08
N THR A 324 20.72 2.34 -16.35
CA THR A 324 20.78 1.50 -15.14
C THR A 324 20.41 0.04 -15.39
N HIS A 325 20.34 -0.39 -16.65
CA HIS A 325 19.78 -1.69 -17.06
C HIS A 325 20.39 -2.88 -16.32
N GLU A 326 21.73 -2.99 -16.24
CA GLU A 326 22.41 -4.10 -15.57
C GLU A 326 21.96 -4.29 -14.12
N ASN A 327 21.77 -3.19 -13.40
CA ASN A 327 21.34 -3.20 -12.00
C ASN A 327 19.85 -3.52 -11.83
N LEU A 328 19.05 -3.30 -12.87
CA LEU A 328 17.59 -3.54 -12.85
C LEU A 328 17.23 -4.98 -13.21
N MET A 329 18.01 -5.67 -14.04
CA MET A 329 17.69 -7.01 -14.55
C MET A 329 17.37 -8.02 -13.46
N GLY A 330 18.11 -8.02 -12.34
CA GLY A 330 17.85 -8.90 -11.20
C GLY A 330 16.51 -8.69 -10.51
N SER A 331 15.80 -7.59 -10.78
CA SER A 331 14.46 -7.33 -10.23
C SER A 331 13.30 -7.86 -11.10
N ILE A 332 13.55 -8.26 -12.35
CA ILE A 332 12.52 -8.70 -13.29
C ILE A 332 11.68 -9.86 -12.73
N PRO A 333 12.24 -10.96 -12.22
CA PRO A 333 11.45 -12.05 -11.66
C PRO A 333 10.54 -11.58 -10.54
N VAL A 334 11.04 -10.72 -9.65
CA VAL A 334 10.27 -10.14 -8.55
C VAL A 334 9.12 -9.28 -9.08
N ILE A 335 9.36 -8.45 -10.11
CA ILE A 335 8.31 -7.61 -10.75
C ILE A 335 7.21 -8.49 -11.33
N LEU A 336 7.57 -9.56 -12.05
CA LEU A 336 6.61 -10.44 -12.70
C LEU A 336 5.78 -11.22 -11.68
N ILE A 337 6.42 -11.81 -10.67
CA ILE A 337 5.74 -12.61 -9.65
C ILE A 337 4.82 -11.72 -8.79
N LEU A 338 5.32 -10.59 -8.30
CA LEU A 338 4.52 -9.68 -7.48
C LEU A 338 3.49 -8.89 -8.30
N GLY A 339 3.79 -8.58 -9.58
CA GLY A 339 2.82 -8.00 -10.51
C GLY A 339 1.64 -8.94 -10.74
N PHE A 340 1.90 -10.24 -10.90
CA PHE A 340 0.85 -11.26 -10.98
C PHE A 340 0.03 -11.35 -9.69
N ASN A 341 0.68 -11.23 -8.53
CA ASN A 341 0.00 -11.14 -7.24
C ASN A 341 -0.97 -9.94 -7.17
N VAL A 342 -0.52 -8.76 -7.64
CA VAL A 342 -1.38 -7.57 -7.72
C VAL A 342 -2.55 -7.80 -8.65
N LEU A 343 -2.33 -8.41 -9.83
CA LEU A 343 -3.40 -8.74 -10.78
C LEU A 343 -4.47 -9.62 -10.15
N ILE A 344 -4.08 -10.67 -9.42
CA ILE A 344 -5.02 -11.56 -8.72
C ILE A 344 -5.81 -10.78 -7.66
N ASN A 345 -5.12 -9.94 -6.87
CA ASN A 345 -5.79 -9.14 -5.86
C ASN A 345 -6.81 -8.17 -6.47
N MET A 346 -6.49 -7.54 -7.60
CA MET A 346 -7.44 -6.72 -8.37
C MET A 346 -8.61 -7.55 -8.87
N GLY A 347 -8.34 -8.74 -9.40
CA GLY A 347 -9.35 -9.64 -9.95
C GLY A 347 -10.31 -10.21 -8.91
N THR A 348 -9.92 -10.30 -7.64
CA THR A 348 -10.83 -10.69 -6.56
C THR A 348 -11.73 -9.54 -6.07
N GLY A 349 -11.50 -8.32 -6.51
CA GLY A 349 -12.36 -7.15 -6.27
C GLY A 349 -12.51 -6.78 -4.81
N PHE A 350 -13.73 -6.45 -4.40
CA PHE A 350 -14.07 -5.88 -3.07
C PHE A 350 -14.17 -6.91 -1.93
N ASN A 351 -13.45 -8.02 -1.97
CA ASN A 351 -13.57 -9.04 -0.93
C ASN A 351 -13.30 -8.50 0.49
N GLY A 352 -12.32 -7.60 0.62
CA GLY A 352 -11.97 -6.96 1.89
C GLY A 352 -13.06 -6.04 2.42
N GLU A 353 -13.62 -5.19 1.55
CA GLU A 353 -14.67 -4.22 1.86
C GLU A 353 -15.97 -4.92 2.25
N ILE A 354 -16.39 -5.97 1.52
CA ILE A 354 -17.60 -6.76 1.84
C ILE A 354 -17.51 -7.31 3.26
N ILE A 355 -16.36 -7.87 3.66
CA ILE A 355 -16.17 -8.38 5.01
C ILE A 355 -16.13 -7.25 6.03
N THR A 356 -15.38 -6.16 5.72
CA THR A 356 -15.18 -5.02 6.63
C THR A 356 -16.49 -4.32 7.00
N TYR A 357 -17.38 -4.10 6.02
CA TYR A 357 -18.64 -3.40 6.25
C TYR A 357 -19.76 -4.29 6.77
N SER A 358 -19.55 -5.62 6.82
CA SER A 358 -20.50 -6.58 7.34
C SER A 358 -20.38 -6.78 8.86
N LYS A 359 -21.34 -7.46 9.46
CA LYS A 359 -21.26 -7.94 10.85
C LYS A 359 -20.09 -8.90 11.11
N TYR A 360 -19.44 -9.38 10.06
CA TYR A 360 -18.35 -10.35 10.11
C TYR A 360 -16.96 -9.72 10.03
N TYR A 361 -16.82 -8.42 10.20
CA TYR A 361 -15.56 -7.66 10.08
C TYR A 361 -14.37 -8.27 10.85
N LYS A 362 -14.64 -9.01 11.94
CA LYS A 362 -13.60 -9.71 12.73
C LYS A 362 -12.84 -10.78 11.92
N PHE A 363 -13.48 -11.34 10.88
CA PHE A 363 -12.81 -12.33 10.03
C PHE A 363 -11.58 -11.77 9.32
N ASN A 364 -11.56 -10.47 9.02
CA ASN A 364 -10.37 -9.83 8.43
C ASN A 364 -9.13 -9.96 9.32
N LEU A 365 -9.28 -9.90 10.65
CA LEU A 365 -8.14 -10.13 11.56
C LEU A 365 -7.63 -11.56 11.49
N ILE A 366 -8.54 -12.54 11.41
CA ILE A 366 -8.18 -13.96 11.28
C ILE A 366 -7.45 -14.18 9.94
N ALA A 367 -7.97 -13.61 8.86
CA ALA A 367 -7.37 -13.73 7.54
C ALA A 367 -5.96 -13.08 7.48
N ILE A 368 -5.78 -11.92 8.11
CA ILE A 368 -4.47 -11.26 8.23
C ILE A 368 -3.52 -12.12 9.07
N GLY A 369 -3.98 -12.70 10.18
CA GLY A 369 -3.18 -13.62 10.97
C GLY A 369 -2.70 -14.84 10.16
N LEU A 370 -3.59 -15.43 9.37
CA LEU A 370 -3.26 -16.51 8.44
C LEU A 370 -2.20 -16.06 7.42
N LEU A 371 -2.37 -14.88 6.82
CA LEU A 371 -1.42 -14.31 5.87
C LEU A 371 -0.02 -14.16 6.46
N ILE A 372 0.09 -13.65 7.70
CA ILE A 372 1.38 -13.49 8.39
C ILE A 372 2.05 -14.84 8.61
N VAL A 373 1.31 -15.81 9.16
CA VAL A 373 1.87 -17.15 9.44
C VAL A 373 2.33 -17.82 8.16
N LEU A 374 1.53 -17.80 7.11
CA LEU A 374 1.88 -18.37 5.80
C LEU A 374 3.09 -17.67 5.20
N ASN A 375 3.11 -16.32 5.19
CA ASN A 375 4.20 -15.57 4.60
C ASN A 375 5.53 -15.87 5.32
N ILE A 376 5.56 -15.84 6.66
CA ILE A 376 6.78 -16.14 7.43
C ILE A 376 7.23 -17.59 7.18
N SER A 377 6.33 -18.56 7.25
CA SER A 377 6.65 -19.98 7.08
C SER A 377 7.18 -20.28 5.69
N LEU A 378 6.52 -19.75 4.65
CA LEU A 378 6.95 -19.94 3.27
C LEU A 378 8.26 -19.19 2.97
N ASN A 379 8.45 -17.98 3.50
CA ASN A 379 9.73 -17.28 3.38
C ASN A 379 10.89 -18.09 4.00
N LEU A 380 10.70 -18.64 5.19
CA LEU A 380 11.72 -19.53 5.82
C LEU A 380 11.98 -20.75 4.95
N LEU A 381 10.96 -21.39 4.40
CA LEU A 381 11.09 -22.52 3.49
C LEU A 381 11.90 -22.15 2.24
N PHE A 382 11.49 -21.09 1.53
CA PHE A 382 12.12 -20.71 0.26
C PHE A 382 13.53 -20.13 0.44
N ILE A 383 13.79 -19.39 1.52
CA ILE A 383 15.12 -18.81 1.77
C ILE A 383 16.08 -19.84 2.33
N LYS A 384 15.70 -20.54 3.42
CA LYS A 384 16.64 -21.41 4.16
C LYS A 384 16.75 -22.82 3.60
N VAL A 385 15.63 -23.42 3.19
CA VAL A 385 15.60 -24.81 2.73
C VAL A 385 15.85 -24.90 1.23
N LEU A 386 15.05 -24.17 0.43
CA LEU A 386 15.12 -24.22 -1.03
C LEU A 386 16.17 -23.29 -1.63
N LYS A 387 16.65 -22.28 -0.88
CA LYS A 387 17.68 -21.30 -1.29
C LYS A 387 17.37 -20.56 -2.58
N TYR A 388 16.10 -20.22 -2.83
CA TYR A 388 15.66 -19.51 -4.05
C TYR A 388 15.85 -17.99 -3.97
N GLY A 389 16.57 -17.46 -2.97
CA GLY A 389 16.88 -16.05 -2.86
C GLY A 389 15.63 -15.15 -2.80
N ILE A 390 15.70 -13.98 -3.44
CA ILE A 390 14.60 -13.01 -3.48
C ILE A 390 13.41 -13.47 -4.32
N GLU A 391 13.63 -14.32 -5.30
CA GLU A 391 12.57 -14.92 -6.12
C GLU A 391 11.70 -15.82 -5.26
N GLY A 392 12.33 -16.64 -4.39
CA GLY A 392 11.62 -17.44 -3.42
C GLY A 392 10.76 -16.61 -2.47
N VAL A 393 11.23 -15.45 -2.04
CA VAL A 393 10.44 -14.52 -1.22
C VAL A 393 9.23 -14.00 -2.00
N ALA A 394 9.41 -13.62 -3.27
CA ALA A 394 8.30 -13.18 -4.12
C ALA A 394 7.26 -14.29 -4.32
N VAL A 395 7.69 -15.55 -4.53
CA VAL A 395 6.80 -16.73 -4.64
C VAL A 395 6.09 -17.00 -3.30
N ALA A 396 6.78 -16.90 -2.16
CA ALA A 396 6.17 -17.03 -0.84
C ALA A 396 5.04 -16.02 -0.63
N SER A 397 5.29 -14.76 -0.99
CA SER A 397 4.29 -13.69 -0.92
C SER A 397 3.12 -13.94 -1.87
N LEU A 398 3.35 -14.44 -3.10
CA LEU A 398 2.31 -14.81 -4.04
C LEU A 398 1.41 -15.93 -3.48
N ILE A 399 2.00 -17.02 -3.01
CA ILE A 399 1.24 -18.17 -2.46
C ILE A 399 0.45 -17.73 -1.22
N SER A 400 1.06 -16.98 -0.33
CA SER A 400 0.40 -16.46 0.88
C SER A 400 -0.80 -15.59 0.55
N MET A 401 -0.67 -14.70 -0.45
CA MET A 401 -1.75 -13.82 -0.87
C MET A 401 -2.85 -14.57 -1.63
N LEU A 402 -2.50 -15.59 -2.41
CA LEU A 402 -3.49 -16.47 -3.05
C LEU A 402 -4.36 -17.17 -1.99
N LEU A 403 -3.76 -17.76 -0.98
CA LEU A 403 -4.46 -18.44 0.11
C LEU A 403 -5.29 -17.44 0.96
N PHE A 404 -4.76 -16.24 1.18
CA PHE A 404 -5.47 -15.17 1.86
C PHE A 404 -6.74 -14.74 1.10
N ASN A 405 -6.63 -14.46 -0.21
CA ASN A 405 -7.78 -14.09 -1.02
C ASN A 405 -8.77 -15.26 -1.14
N PHE A 406 -8.28 -16.47 -1.32
CA PHE A 406 -9.12 -17.68 -1.36
C PHE A 406 -9.92 -17.87 -0.06
N SER A 407 -9.29 -17.67 1.10
CA SER A 407 -9.98 -17.75 2.40
C SER A 407 -11.11 -16.73 2.52
N LYS A 408 -10.90 -15.49 2.04
CA LYS A 408 -11.93 -14.46 2.01
C LYS A 408 -13.07 -14.79 1.04
N LEU A 409 -12.75 -15.27 -0.16
CA LEU A 409 -13.75 -15.68 -1.15
C LEU A 409 -14.61 -16.83 -0.63
N LEU A 410 -14.00 -17.86 -0.02
CA LEU A 410 -14.73 -18.95 0.63
C LEU A 410 -15.65 -18.45 1.75
N PHE A 411 -15.17 -17.51 2.55
CA PHE A 411 -15.95 -16.93 3.64
C PHE A 411 -17.15 -16.15 3.10
N ILE A 412 -16.95 -15.30 2.08
CA ILE A 412 -18.00 -14.54 1.42
C ILE A 412 -19.03 -15.49 0.80
N TYR A 413 -18.59 -16.53 0.08
CA TYR A 413 -19.49 -17.52 -0.47
C TYR A 413 -20.32 -18.24 0.58
N LYS A 414 -19.70 -18.66 1.70
CA LYS A 414 -20.43 -19.33 2.81
C LYS A 414 -21.47 -18.40 3.45
N LYS A 415 -21.21 -17.09 3.59
CA LYS A 415 -22.07 -16.16 4.34
C LYS A 415 -23.06 -15.41 3.47
N PHE A 416 -22.70 -15.05 2.25
CA PHE A 416 -23.51 -14.21 1.36
C PHE A 416 -23.95 -14.95 0.08
N LYS A 417 -23.35 -16.11 -0.24
CA LYS A 417 -23.62 -16.90 -1.46
C LYS A 417 -23.26 -16.16 -2.75
N ILE A 418 -22.32 -15.22 -2.71
CA ILE A 418 -21.87 -14.43 -3.84
C ILE A 418 -20.38 -14.67 -4.12
N LEU A 419 -19.99 -14.56 -5.40
CA LEU A 419 -18.60 -14.66 -5.88
C LEU A 419 -18.38 -13.63 -6.99
N PRO A 420 -17.14 -13.13 -7.17
CA PRO A 420 -16.83 -12.16 -8.24
C PRO A 420 -16.78 -12.79 -9.64
N PHE A 421 -16.84 -14.11 -9.72
CA PHE A 421 -16.62 -14.88 -10.94
C PHE A 421 -17.92 -15.33 -11.59
N ASP A 422 -18.00 -15.20 -12.91
CA ASP A 422 -19.05 -15.74 -13.77
C ASP A 422 -18.43 -16.30 -15.05
N ASN A 423 -19.24 -16.87 -15.94
CA ASN A 423 -18.76 -17.44 -17.22
C ASN A 423 -18.07 -16.40 -18.11
N SER A 424 -18.50 -15.14 -18.07
CA SER A 424 -17.85 -14.07 -18.83
C SER A 424 -16.49 -13.72 -18.28
N TYR A 425 -16.28 -13.85 -16.95
CA TYR A 425 -15.00 -13.68 -16.30
C TYR A 425 -13.99 -14.75 -16.73
N ILE A 426 -14.41 -16.02 -16.81
CA ILE A 426 -13.56 -17.12 -17.28
C ILE A 426 -13.14 -16.88 -18.74
N LYS A 427 -14.09 -16.48 -19.60
CA LYS A 427 -13.78 -16.11 -21.00
C LYS A 427 -12.78 -14.97 -21.07
N LEU A 428 -12.90 -13.98 -20.19
CA LEU A 428 -11.97 -12.85 -20.11
C LEU A 428 -10.54 -13.31 -19.78
N ILE A 429 -10.38 -14.21 -18.80
CA ILE A 429 -9.07 -14.80 -18.47
C ILE A 429 -8.50 -15.54 -19.69
N LEU A 430 -9.30 -16.38 -20.35
CA LEU A 430 -8.85 -17.15 -21.52
C LEU A 430 -8.40 -16.24 -22.66
N VAL A 431 -9.11 -15.14 -22.93
CA VAL A 431 -8.71 -14.15 -23.93
C VAL A 431 -7.36 -13.54 -23.59
N PHE A 432 -7.16 -13.10 -22.35
CA PHE A 432 -5.87 -12.52 -21.94
C PHE A 432 -4.72 -13.52 -22.05
N VAL A 433 -4.91 -14.76 -21.61
CA VAL A 433 -3.89 -15.81 -21.71
C VAL A 433 -3.56 -16.11 -23.18
N ALA A 434 -4.58 -16.27 -24.03
CA ALA A 434 -4.37 -16.54 -25.46
C ALA A 434 -3.66 -15.38 -26.17
N VAL A 435 -4.11 -14.15 -25.95
CA VAL A 435 -3.48 -12.96 -26.57
C VAL A 435 -2.06 -12.76 -26.06
N LEU A 436 -1.81 -12.95 -24.76
CA LEU A 436 -0.46 -12.86 -24.19
C LEU A 436 0.46 -13.92 -24.80
N PHE A 437 -0.01 -15.15 -24.92
CA PHE A 437 0.74 -16.24 -25.57
C PHE A 437 1.08 -15.93 -27.03
N ILE A 438 0.12 -15.44 -27.81
CA ILE A 438 0.36 -15.02 -29.21
C ILE A 438 1.40 -13.88 -29.24
N SER A 439 1.23 -12.86 -28.39
CA SER A 439 2.12 -11.68 -28.36
C SER A 439 3.55 -12.03 -27.92
N TYR A 440 3.70 -12.99 -27.02
CA TYR A 440 5.00 -13.48 -26.57
C TYR A 440 5.78 -14.17 -27.70
N ASN A 441 5.11 -14.98 -28.51
CA ASN A 441 5.68 -15.73 -29.61
C ASN A 441 5.88 -14.90 -30.90
N LEU A 442 5.58 -13.61 -30.90
CA LEU A 442 5.89 -12.73 -32.03
C LEU A 442 7.39 -12.62 -32.25
N PRO A 443 7.86 -12.43 -33.51
CA PRO A 443 9.26 -12.30 -33.84
C PRO A 443 9.96 -11.23 -33.01
N ILE A 444 11.21 -11.48 -32.66
CA ILE A 444 12.05 -10.50 -31.95
C ILE A 444 12.74 -9.61 -32.98
N LEU A 445 12.58 -8.31 -32.86
CA LEU A 445 13.22 -7.31 -33.70
C LEU A 445 14.60 -6.92 -33.11
N ASN A 446 15.51 -6.39 -33.92
CA ASN A 446 16.87 -6.04 -33.51
C ASN A 446 16.93 -4.86 -32.52
N SER A 447 15.88 -4.04 -32.42
CA SER A 447 15.85 -2.88 -31.53
C SER A 447 14.97 -3.15 -30.30
N PRO A 448 15.48 -2.98 -29.06
CA PRO A 448 14.67 -3.10 -27.84
C PRO A 448 13.47 -2.14 -27.83
N LEU A 449 13.63 -0.91 -28.36
CA LEU A 449 12.54 0.06 -28.44
C LEU A 449 11.42 -0.43 -29.37
N LEU A 450 11.79 -0.98 -30.54
CA LEU A 450 10.81 -1.51 -31.48
C LEU A 450 10.10 -2.73 -30.89
N ASN A 451 10.82 -3.63 -30.21
CA ASN A 451 10.24 -4.77 -29.52
C ASN A 451 9.24 -4.34 -28.44
N LEU A 452 9.62 -3.36 -27.61
CA LEU A 452 8.76 -2.80 -26.58
C LEU A 452 7.45 -2.27 -27.17
N ILE A 453 7.54 -1.38 -28.16
CA ILE A 453 6.37 -0.72 -28.75
C ILE A 453 5.49 -1.74 -29.49
N TYR A 454 6.09 -2.53 -30.38
CA TYR A 454 5.38 -3.44 -31.25
C TYR A 454 4.63 -4.54 -30.47
N LYS A 455 5.30 -5.26 -29.55
CA LYS A 455 4.68 -6.34 -28.79
C LYS A 455 3.61 -5.83 -27.84
N THR A 456 3.86 -4.72 -27.17
CA THR A 456 2.89 -4.14 -26.23
C THR A 456 1.67 -3.56 -26.95
N LEU A 457 1.86 -2.80 -28.04
CA LEU A 457 0.74 -2.26 -28.83
C LEU A 457 -0.08 -3.36 -29.48
N PHE A 458 0.56 -4.40 -30.04
CA PHE A 458 -0.15 -5.54 -30.60
C PHE A 458 -1.00 -6.23 -29.52
N CYS A 459 -0.42 -6.53 -28.36
CA CYS A 459 -1.14 -7.15 -27.25
C CYS A 459 -2.31 -6.31 -26.78
N LEU A 460 -2.11 -4.99 -26.57
CA LEU A 460 -3.17 -4.06 -26.18
C LEU A 460 -4.28 -4.01 -27.22
N SER A 461 -3.95 -3.78 -28.48
CA SER A 461 -4.93 -3.63 -29.55
C SER A 461 -5.77 -4.89 -29.73
N LEU A 462 -5.12 -6.06 -29.71
CA LEU A 462 -5.82 -7.33 -29.88
C LEU A 462 -6.74 -7.63 -28.69
N ASN A 463 -6.27 -7.42 -27.44
CA ASN A 463 -7.12 -7.57 -26.26
C ASN A 463 -8.32 -6.62 -26.30
N LEU A 464 -8.11 -5.33 -26.57
CA LEU A 464 -9.19 -4.35 -26.65
C LEU A 464 -10.23 -4.71 -27.71
N LEU A 465 -9.78 -5.14 -28.91
CA LEU A 465 -10.67 -5.55 -30.01
C LEU A 465 -11.48 -6.81 -29.66
N VAL A 466 -10.82 -7.86 -29.15
CA VAL A 466 -11.49 -9.13 -28.84
C VAL A 466 -12.49 -8.94 -27.70
N ILE A 467 -12.10 -8.23 -26.63
CA ILE A 467 -12.96 -7.98 -25.46
C ILE A 467 -14.17 -7.12 -25.85
N TYR A 468 -13.98 -6.12 -26.72
CA TYR A 468 -15.08 -5.33 -27.28
C TYR A 468 -16.07 -6.17 -28.07
N LYS A 469 -15.58 -6.97 -29.03
CA LYS A 469 -16.43 -7.84 -29.87
C LYS A 469 -17.21 -8.88 -29.07
N LEU A 470 -16.57 -9.48 -28.06
CA LEU A 470 -17.19 -10.49 -27.20
C LEU A 470 -18.05 -9.89 -26.06
N LYS A 471 -18.09 -8.55 -25.93
CA LYS A 471 -18.85 -7.82 -24.90
C LYS A 471 -18.60 -8.31 -23.47
N LEU A 472 -17.34 -8.65 -23.14
CA LEU A 472 -17.00 -9.30 -21.87
C LEU A 472 -17.02 -8.33 -20.68
N VAL A 473 -16.71 -7.04 -20.87
CA VAL A 473 -16.63 -6.02 -19.82
C VAL A 473 -17.60 -4.88 -20.13
N TYR A 474 -18.73 -4.87 -19.43
CA TYR A 474 -19.83 -3.92 -19.68
C TYR A 474 -19.36 -2.44 -19.64
N SER A 475 -18.67 -2.04 -18.58
CA SER A 475 -18.20 -0.66 -18.40
C SER A 475 -17.28 -0.22 -19.55
N TYR A 476 -16.37 -1.10 -20.03
CA TYR A 476 -15.49 -0.82 -21.16
C TYR A 476 -16.29 -0.63 -22.46
N ASN A 477 -17.20 -1.56 -22.77
CA ASN A 477 -18.02 -1.51 -23.98
C ASN A 477 -18.87 -0.24 -24.02
N PHE A 478 -19.50 0.13 -22.89
CA PHE A 478 -20.30 1.34 -22.77
C PHE A 478 -19.49 2.63 -23.01
N TRP A 479 -18.29 2.73 -22.46
CA TRP A 479 -17.43 3.89 -22.68
C TRP A 479 -16.90 3.96 -24.10
N PHE A 480 -16.54 2.81 -24.68
CA PHE A 480 -16.05 2.76 -26.05
C PHE A 480 -17.14 3.12 -27.07
N GLU A 481 -18.35 2.63 -26.91
CA GLU A 481 -19.50 3.00 -27.77
C GLU A 481 -19.83 4.51 -27.68
N ARG A 482 -19.81 5.07 -26.48
CA ARG A 482 -19.96 6.52 -26.29
C ARG A 482 -18.86 7.34 -26.99
N MET A 483 -17.64 6.87 -26.95
CA MET A 483 -16.52 7.54 -27.63
C MET A 483 -16.69 7.48 -29.14
N LEU A 484 -17.08 6.32 -29.69
CA LEU A 484 -17.37 6.17 -31.12
C LEU A 484 -18.54 7.06 -31.58
N GLN A 485 -19.59 7.20 -30.77
CA GLN A 485 -20.69 8.11 -31.06
C GLN A 485 -20.24 9.57 -31.13
N LYS A 486 -19.33 10.01 -30.23
CA LYS A 486 -18.78 11.37 -30.25
C LYS A 486 -17.82 11.65 -31.41
N LEU A 487 -17.18 10.60 -31.97
CA LEU A 487 -16.27 10.74 -33.12
C LEU A 487 -17.02 10.71 -34.46
N ARG A 488 -18.30 10.34 -34.46
CA ARG A 488 -19.16 10.35 -35.64
C ARG A 488 -19.87 11.69 -35.88
N PHE A 489 -19.64 12.67 -34.98
CA PHE A 489 -20.00 14.09 -35.14
C PHE A 489 -18.74 14.93 -35.34
#